data_24fc53868e60715b958673995d527f13
#
_entry.id   24fc53868e60715b958673995d527f13
#
_cell.length_a   1.000
_cell.length_b   1.000
_cell.length_c   1.000
_cell.angle_alpha   90.00
_cell.angle_beta   90.00
_cell.angle_gamma   90.00
#
_symmetry.space_group_name_H-M   'P 1'
#
loop_
_entity.id
_entity.type
_entity.pdbx_description
1 polymer ?
#
loop_
_entity_poly.entity_id
_entity_poly.type
_entity_poly.pdbx_seq_one_letter_code
_entity_poly.pdbx_strand_id
1 'polypeptide(L)'
;FGDPAYGSKFQSSEDLQKQFDFAKTKPKVKGSVLYSVKYLVENKVRIMDVIRNVYKTPVLLPYLGRTIAEKPNTPTNVRVSGSNLSWSGVQAAYYAVYKDNGINQIASLIGTTKDTTFKLNEKGTYFVTALDKKNAESDLSESVTY
;
A
#
# COMPACT_ATOMS: atom_id res chain seq x y z
N PHE A 1 -15.62 19.68 4.54
CA PHE A 1 -15.41 20.31 3.22
C PHE A 1 -16.76 20.58 2.57
N GLY A 2 -16.91 21.75 1.94
CA GLY A 2 -18.14 22.17 1.25
C GLY A 2 -19.30 22.55 2.19
N ASP A 3 -19.08 22.74 3.48
CA ASP A 3 -20.08 23.22 4.43
C ASP A 3 -20.00 24.74 4.56
N PRO A 4 -21.04 25.50 4.20
CA PRO A 4 -21.05 26.97 4.28
C PRO A 4 -20.78 27.54 5.68
N ALA A 5 -21.03 26.74 6.74
CA ALA A 5 -20.78 27.16 8.12
C ALA A 5 -19.30 27.48 8.41
N TYR A 6 -18.38 26.96 7.59
CA TYR A 6 -16.93 27.24 7.71
C TYR A 6 -16.46 28.41 6.85
N GLY A 7 -17.38 29.23 6.33
CA GLY A 7 -17.06 30.39 5.52
C GLY A 7 -16.35 30.01 4.21
N SER A 8 -15.29 30.75 3.84
CA SER A 8 -14.49 30.47 2.65
C SER A 8 -13.46 29.35 2.84
N LYS A 9 -13.27 28.84 4.07
CA LYS A 9 -12.31 27.77 4.35
C LYS A 9 -12.91 26.41 3.99
N PHE A 10 -12.07 25.52 3.49
CA PHE A 10 -12.46 24.15 3.13
C PHE A 10 -13.60 24.03 2.10
N GLN A 11 -13.73 25.03 1.23
CA GLN A 11 -14.71 25.05 0.16
C GLN A 11 -14.18 24.49 -1.18
N SER A 12 -12.95 23.98 -1.18
CA SER A 12 -12.29 23.41 -2.34
C SER A 12 -11.67 22.05 -2.03
N SER A 13 -11.67 21.14 -3.02
CA SER A 13 -10.91 19.89 -2.94
C SER A 13 -9.40 20.11 -2.87
N GLU A 14 -8.90 21.24 -3.35
CA GLU A 14 -7.50 21.63 -3.26
C GLU A 14 -7.03 21.79 -1.80
N ASP A 15 -7.90 22.24 -0.92
CA ASP A 15 -7.57 22.37 0.50
C ASP A 15 -7.32 21.00 1.14
N LEU A 16 -8.06 19.98 0.73
CA LEU A 16 -7.80 18.61 1.16
C LEU A 16 -6.49 18.08 0.57
N GLN A 17 -6.22 18.34 -0.71
CA GLN A 17 -4.96 17.95 -1.35
C GLN A 17 -3.75 18.56 -0.61
N LYS A 18 -3.79 19.86 -0.29
CA LYS A 18 -2.73 20.55 0.47
C LYS A 18 -2.50 19.89 1.83
N GLN A 19 -3.55 19.45 2.52
CA GLN A 19 -3.41 18.75 3.80
C GLN A 19 -2.69 17.40 3.64
N PHE A 20 -3.02 16.60 2.62
CA PHE A 20 -2.30 15.37 2.33
C PHE A 20 -0.84 15.63 1.96
N ASP A 21 -0.58 16.63 1.13
CA ASP A 21 0.78 16.96 0.70
C ASP A 21 1.61 17.46 1.89
N PHE A 22 1.04 18.29 2.77
CA PHE A 22 1.69 18.68 4.01
C PHE A 22 1.97 17.47 4.91
N ALA A 23 1.01 16.56 5.08
CA ALA A 23 1.21 15.35 5.89
C ALA A 23 2.36 14.49 5.38
N LYS A 24 2.54 14.35 4.07
CA LYS A 24 3.65 13.62 3.44
C LYS A 24 5.02 14.21 3.78
N THR A 25 5.12 15.52 4.07
CA THR A 25 6.39 16.16 4.48
C THR A 25 6.80 15.80 5.91
N LYS A 26 5.94 15.12 6.67
CA LYS A 26 6.17 14.81 8.09
C LYS A 26 6.54 13.32 8.25
N PRO A 27 7.80 12.98 8.55
CA PRO A 27 8.28 11.60 8.56
C PRO A 27 7.57 10.70 9.57
N LYS A 28 7.03 11.29 10.64
CA LYS A 28 6.30 10.57 11.70
C LYS A 28 4.81 10.37 11.40
N VAL A 29 4.24 11.04 10.38
CA VAL A 29 2.85 10.87 9.96
C VAL A 29 2.78 9.67 9.02
N LYS A 30 2.04 8.63 9.42
CA LYS A 30 1.95 7.36 8.69
C LYS A 30 0.59 7.11 8.04
N GLY A 31 -0.33 8.05 8.20
CA GLY A 31 -1.66 7.94 7.60
C GLY A 31 -2.55 9.12 7.96
N SER A 32 -3.78 9.09 7.48
CA SER A 32 -4.78 10.13 7.72
C SER A 32 -6.11 9.49 8.14
N VAL A 33 -6.81 10.16 9.04
CA VAL A 33 -8.18 9.79 9.44
C VAL A 33 -9.12 10.85 8.89
N LEU A 34 -10.11 10.41 8.13
CA LEU A 34 -11.13 11.28 7.56
C LEU A 34 -12.41 11.20 8.40
N TYR A 35 -12.82 12.31 8.95
CA TYR A 35 -14.10 12.46 9.68
C TYR A 35 -14.97 13.46 8.89
N SER A 36 -16.22 13.16 8.54
CA SER A 36 -16.96 11.92 8.73
C SER A 36 -17.40 11.34 7.38
N VAL A 37 -17.86 10.08 7.37
CA VAL A 37 -18.38 9.38 6.17
C VAL A 37 -19.47 10.19 5.44
N LYS A 38 -20.31 10.95 6.15
CA LYS A 38 -21.33 11.81 5.54
C LYS A 38 -20.77 12.68 4.42
N TYR A 39 -19.68 13.41 4.67
CA TYR A 39 -19.09 14.32 3.70
C TYR A 39 -18.42 13.59 2.51
N LEU A 40 -17.96 12.36 2.74
CA LEU A 40 -17.43 11.51 1.68
C LEU A 40 -18.54 11.04 0.75
N VAL A 41 -19.69 10.62 1.30
CA VAL A 41 -20.85 10.17 0.53
C VAL A 41 -21.48 11.33 -0.25
N GLU A 42 -21.66 12.48 0.39
CA GLU A 42 -22.20 13.69 -0.25
C GLU A 42 -21.26 14.22 -1.35
N ASN A 43 -19.99 13.91 -1.28
CA ASN A 43 -18.93 14.27 -2.23
C ASN A 43 -18.99 15.74 -2.67
N LYS A 44 -19.40 16.64 -1.76
CA LYS A 44 -19.36 18.08 -2.00
C LYS A 44 -17.93 18.48 -2.35
N VAL A 45 -17.77 19.45 -3.22
CA VAL A 45 -16.49 19.94 -3.74
C VAL A 45 -15.54 18.84 -4.26
N ARG A 46 -16.08 17.69 -4.66
CA ARG A 46 -15.36 16.57 -5.30
C ARG A 46 -14.18 16.02 -4.50
N ILE A 47 -14.31 15.95 -3.17
CA ILE A 47 -13.23 15.45 -2.29
C ILE A 47 -12.86 13.98 -2.57
N MET A 48 -13.81 13.17 -3.07
CA MET A 48 -13.55 11.79 -3.43
C MET A 48 -12.55 11.63 -4.59
N ASP A 49 -12.47 12.61 -5.48
CA ASP A 49 -11.48 12.57 -6.56
C ASP A 49 -10.06 12.74 -6.01
N VAL A 50 -9.87 13.62 -5.03
CA VAL A 50 -8.60 13.77 -4.30
C VAL A 50 -8.25 12.49 -3.57
N ILE A 51 -9.19 11.91 -2.84
CA ILE A 51 -8.96 10.66 -2.09
C ILE A 51 -8.57 9.53 -3.04
N ARG A 52 -9.29 9.32 -4.13
CA ARG A 52 -8.96 8.29 -5.14
C ARG A 52 -7.59 8.51 -5.75
N ASN A 53 -7.20 9.75 -6.00
CA ASN A 53 -5.87 10.08 -6.52
C ASN A 53 -4.76 9.81 -5.49
N VAL A 54 -4.95 10.22 -4.24
CA VAL A 54 -3.97 10.02 -3.16
C VAL A 54 -3.77 8.54 -2.85
N TYR A 55 -4.84 7.75 -2.83
CA TYR A 55 -4.85 6.32 -2.49
C TYR A 55 -4.97 5.39 -3.71
N LYS A 56 -4.59 5.85 -4.90
CA LYS A 56 -4.64 5.05 -6.13
C LYS A 56 -3.71 3.84 -6.13
N THR A 57 -2.60 3.93 -5.39
CA THR A 57 -1.61 2.86 -5.29
C THR A 57 -1.82 2.10 -3.99
N PRO A 58 -2.00 0.78 -4.04
CA PRO A 58 -2.08 -0.04 -2.84
C PRO A 58 -0.81 0.08 -1.99
N VAL A 59 -0.96 0.06 -0.68
CA VAL A 59 0.14 0.04 0.28
C VAL A 59 -0.19 -0.93 1.40
N LEU A 60 0.83 -1.52 2.01
CA LEU A 60 0.65 -2.32 3.21
C LEU A 60 0.24 -1.44 4.40
N LEU A 61 -0.54 -2.01 5.31
CA LEU A 61 -0.75 -1.39 6.61
C LEU A 61 0.59 -1.32 7.35
N PRO A 62 0.84 -0.24 8.12
CA PRO A 62 2.07 -0.10 8.87
C PRO A 62 2.17 -1.18 9.96
N TYR A 63 3.39 -1.45 10.41
CA TYR A 63 3.63 -2.32 11.54
C TYR A 63 2.88 -1.82 12.79
N LEU A 64 2.09 -2.69 13.39
CA LEU A 64 1.22 -2.37 14.53
C LEU A 64 1.85 -2.68 15.90
N GLY A 65 3.09 -3.18 15.94
CA GLY A 65 3.81 -3.48 17.17
C GLY A 65 4.37 -2.23 17.85
N ARG A 66 4.56 -2.32 19.18
CA ARG A 66 5.21 -1.25 19.97
C ARG A 66 6.71 -1.44 20.11
N THR A 67 7.19 -2.65 19.88
CA THR A 67 8.61 -3.03 19.94
C THR A 67 9.05 -3.52 18.59
N ILE A 68 10.36 -3.50 18.34
CA ILE A 68 10.93 -4.10 17.11
C ILE A 68 10.50 -5.57 17.06
N ALA A 69 9.79 -5.94 16.01
CA ALA A 69 9.38 -7.32 15.80
C ALA A 69 10.53 -8.14 15.21
N GLU A 70 10.58 -9.41 15.57
CA GLU A 70 11.29 -10.37 14.74
C GLU A 70 10.57 -10.44 13.38
N LYS A 71 11.33 -10.21 12.32
CA LYS A 71 10.78 -10.32 10.96
C LYS A 71 10.52 -11.79 10.65
N PRO A 72 9.47 -12.10 9.88
CA PRO A 72 9.33 -13.42 9.27
C PRO A 72 10.54 -13.77 8.41
N ASN A 73 10.79 -15.05 8.21
CA ASN A 73 11.78 -15.50 7.25
C ASN A 73 11.40 -15.06 5.83
N THR A 74 12.39 -14.81 5.01
CA THR A 74 12.21 -14.43 3.61
C THR A 74 11.70 -15.62 2.78
N PRO A 75 10.65 -15.45 1.95
CA PRO A 75 10.26 -16.44 0.95
C PRO A 75 11.41 -16.75 -0.02
N THR A 76 11.56 -18.03 -0.42
CA THR A 76 12.63 -18.49 -1.31
C THR A 76 12.08 -19.24 -2.52
N ASN A 77 12.94 -19.62 -3.46
CA ASN A 77 12.54 -20.36 -4.66
C ASN A 77 11.41 -19.68 -5.45
N VAL A 78 11.51 -18.38 -5.61
CA VAL A 78 10.53 -17.60 -6.38
C VAL A 78 10.69 -17.92 -7.86
N ARG A 79 9.60 -18.30 -8.51
CA ARG A 79 9.60 -18.72 -9.92
C ARG A 79 8.28 -18.37 -10.61
N VAL A 80 8.34 -18.20 -11.92
CA VAL A 80 7.15 -17.98 -12.76
C VAL A 80 6.97 -19.17 -13.69
N SER A 81 5.72 -19.64 -13.77
CA SER A 81 5.28 -20.64 -14.73
C SER A 81 3.98 -20.18 -15.39
N GLY A 82 4.04 -19.90 -16.71
CA GLY A 82 2.94 -19.19 -17.37
C GLY A 82 2.74 -17.83 -16.71
N SER A 83 1.53 -17.52 -16.28
CA SER A 83 1.19 -16.29 -15.54
C SER A 83 1.17 -16.49 -14.01
N ASN A 84 1.62 -17.63 -13.50
CA ASN A 84 1.61 -17.88 -12.06
C ASN A 84 3.00 -17.70 -11.46
N LEU A 85 3.11 -16.77 -10.52
CA LEU A 85 4.22 -16.61 -9.60
C LEU A 85 4.04 -17.60 -8.45
N SER A 86 5.11 -18.29 -8.05
CA SER A 86 5.08 -19.26 -6.93
C SER A 86 6.39 -19.17 -6.14
N TRP A 87 6.36 -19.57 -4.87
CA TRP A 87 7.51 -19.56 -3.96
C TRP A 87 7.42 -20.63 -2.90
N SER A 88 8.54 -20.90 -2.22
CA SER A 88 8.56 -21.70 -1.01
C SER A 88 8.04 -20.86 0.15
N GLY A 89 6.97 -21.35 0.80
CA GLY A 89 6.33 -20.69 1.91
C GLY A 89 7.18 -20.70 3.19
N VAL A 90 6.95 -19.71 4.03
CA VAL A 90 7.51 -19.58 5.37
C VAL A 90 6.38 -19.39 6.38
N GLN A 91 6.70 -19.41 7.67
CA GLN A 91 5.71 -19.10 8.69
C GLN A 91 5.33 -17.61 8.61
N ALA A 92 4.17 -17.32 8.02
CA ALA A 92 3.66 -15.98 7.79
C ALA A 92 2.14 -15.94 7.99
N ALA A 93 1.59 -14.74 8.19
CA ALA A 93 0.14 -14.52 8.17
C ALA A 93 -0.36 -14.36 6.74
N TYR A 94 0.44 -13.73 5.88
CA TYR A 94 0.20 -13.55 4.44
C TYR A 94 1.49 -13.10 3.74
N TYR A 95 1.45 -13.05 2.43
CA TYR A 95 2.54 -12.60 1.56
C TYR A 95 2.12 -11.34 0.82
N ALA A 96 3.07 -10.47 0.54
CA ALA A 96 2.92 -9.34 -0.35
C ALA A 96 3.74 -9.54 -1.61
N VAL A 97 3.15 -9.27 -2.76
CA VAL A 97 3.78 -9.38 -4.07
C VAL A 97 4.01 -7.99 -4.63
N TYR A 98 5.22 -7.74 -5.05
CA TYR A 98 5.65 -6.45 -5.59
C TYR A 98 6.14 -6.57 -7.02
N LYS A 99 5.86 -5.53 -7.80
CA LYS A 99 6.49 -5.30 -9.09
C LYS A 99 7.65 -4.33 -8.90
N ASP A 100 8.82 -4.72 -9.36
CA ASP A 100 9.99 -3.86 -9.42
C ASP A 100 9.82 -2.84 -10.55
N ASN A 101 9.99 -1.58 -10.24
CA ASN A 101 9.86 -0.46 -11.19
C ASN A 101 11.24 0.00 -11.73
N GLY A 102 12.30 -0.70 -11.37
CA GLY A 102 13.67 -0.41 -11.81
C GLY A 102 14.48 0.44 -10.83
N ILE A 103 15.69 0.78 -11.24
CA ILE A 103 16.68 1.47 -10.43
C ILE A 103 16.13 2.81 -9.93
N ASN A 104 16.27 3.07 -8.63
CA ASN A 104 15.81 4.28 -7.95
C ASN A 104 14.30 4.52 -7.97
N GLN A 105 13.51 3.50 -8.32
CA GLN A 105 12.05 3.55 -8.27
C GLN A 105 11.54 2.74 -7.07
N ILE A 106 10.48 3.24 -6.42
CA ILE A 106 9.80 2.48 -5.37
C ILE A 106 8.99 1.36 -6.04
N ALA A 107 9.20 0.13 -5.59
CA ALA A 107 8.42 -1.00 -6.06
C ALA A 107 6.92 -0.83 -5.78
N SER A 108 6.10 -1.32 -6.67
CA SER A 108 4.63 -1.24 -6.54
C SER A 108 4.08 -2.50 -5.90
N LEU A 109 3.36 -2.37 -4.80
CA LEU A 109 2.56 -3.47 -4.26
C LEU A 109 1.44 -3.80 -5.26
N ILE A 110 1.41 -5.03 -5.77
CA ILE A 110 0.39 -5.48 -6.72
C ILE A 110 -0.69 -6.34 -6.06
N GLY A 111 -0.43 -6.88 -4.88
CA GLY A 111 -1.43 -7.60 -4.11
C GLY A 111 -0.86 -8.35 -2.93
N THR A 112 -1.76 -8.92 -2.15
CA THR A 112 -1.45 -9.80 -1.01
C THR A 112 -2.19 -11.12 -1.14
N THR A 113 -1.62 -12.20 -0.61
CA THR A 113 -2.23 -13.53 -0.62
C THR A 113 -1.82 -14.32 0.63
N LYS A 114 -2.63 -15.31 1.00
CA LYS A 114 -2.27 -16.32 2.00
C LYS A 114 -1.64 -17.56 1.37
N ASP A 115 -1.83 -17.73 0.07
CA ASP A 115 -1.27 -18.83 -0.68
C ASP A 115 0.19 -18.56 -1.05
N THR A 116 0.92 -19.59 -1.43
CA THR A 116 2.28 -19.51 -1.97
C THR A 116 2.32 -19.33 -3.49
N THR A 117 1.22 -18.83 -4.05
CA THR A 117 1.05 -18.57 -5.48
C THR A 117 0.29 -17.25 -5.68
N PHE A 118 0.57 -16.58 -6.80
CA PHE A 118 -0.11 -15.35 -7.19
C PHE A 118 -0.19 -15.25 -8.71
N LYS A 119 -1.37 -14.89 -9.24
CA LYS A 119 -1.57 -14.71 -10.68
C LYS A 119 -1.10 -13.33 -11.11
N LEU A 120 -0.14 -13.28 -12.03
CA LEU A 120 0.35 -12.06 -12.65
C LEU A 120 -0.50 -11.69 -13.86
N ASN A 121 -0.80 -10.41 -14.00
CA ASN A 121 -1.60 -9.86 -15.12
C ASN A 121 -0.73 -9.10 -16.14
N GLU A 122 0.51 -8.78 -15.79
CA GLU A 122 1.41 -7.97 -16.61
C GLU A 122 2.82 -8.55 -16.62
N LYS A 123 3.57 -8.29 -17.66
CA LYS A 123 5.00 -8.57 -17.72
C LYS A 123 5.77 -7.64 -16.79
N GLY A 124 6.89 -8.12 -16.26
CA GLY A 124 7.75 -7.34 -15.37
C GLY A 124 8.60 -8.20 -14.46
N THR A 125 9.35 -7.56 -13.59
CA THR A 125 10.15 -8.21 -12.54
C THR A 125 9.41 -8.14 -11.23
N TYR A 126 9.37 -9.25 -10.50
CA TYR A 126 8.58 -9.42 -9.29
C TYR A 126 9.38 -10.01 -8.16
N PHE A 127 9.04 -9.65 -6.94
CA PHE A 127 9.55 -10.27 -5.71
C PHE A 127 8.43 -10.37 -4.67
N VAL A 128 8.69 -11.15 -3.63
CA VAL A 128 7.70 -11.47 -2.60
C VAL A 128 8.28 -11.21 -1.23
N THR A 129 7.45 -10.74 -0.30
CA THR A 129 7.76 -10.66 1.12
C THR A 129 6.73 -11.43 1.94
N ALA A 130 7.11 -11.83 3.14
CA ALA A 130 6.23 -12.46 4.11
C ALA A 130 5.89 -11.46 5.22
N LEU A 131 4.65 -11.48 5.71
CA LEU A 131 4.20 -10.62 6.79
C LEU A 131 3.62 -11.43 7.95
N ASP A 132 3.90 -10.99 9.16
CA ASP A 132 3.27 -11.51 10.36
C ASP A 132 1.88 -10.88 10.61
N LYS A 133 1.20 -11.30 11.70
CA LYS A 133 -0.12 -10.76 12.09
C LYS A 133 -0.08 -9.29 12.52
N LYS A 134 1.09 -8.71 12.76
CA LYS A 134 1.28 -7.30 13.14
C LYS A 134 1.82 -6.46 11.99
N ASN A 135 1.89 -7.02 10.79
CA ASN A 135 2.49 -6.43 9.59
C ASN A 135 3.99 -6.18 9.69
N ALA A 136 4.71 -6.97 10.50
CA ALA A 136 6.16 -7.04 10.38
C ALA A 136 6.49 -7.74 9.07
N GLU A 137 7.31 -7.11 8.25
CA GLU A 137 7.62 -7.56 6.89
C GLU A 137 9.03 -8.14 6.84
N SER A 138 9.18 -9.28 6.16
CA SER A 138 10.48 -9.93 5.91
C SER A 138 11.38 -9.06 5.02
N ASP A 139 12.61 -9.48 4.85
CA ASP A 139 13.43 -8.99 3.76
C ASP A 139 12.87 -9.46 2.41
N LEU A 140 13.32 -8.83 1.31
CA LEU A 140 12.85 -9.14 -0.04
C LEU A 140 13.35 -10.52 -0.47
N SER A 141 12.52 -11.29 -1.14
CA SER A 141 12.97 -12.49 -1.85
C SER A 141 13.88 -12.14 -3.02
N GLU A 142 14.50 -13.14 -3.61
CA GLU A 142 15.04 -13.04 -4.97
C GLU A 142 13.93 -12.60 -5.94
N SER A 143 14.31 -11.81 -6.94
CA SER A 143 13.37 -11.35 -7.97
C SER A 143 13.34 -12.30 -9.16
N VAL A 144 12.20 -12.34 -9.85
CA VAL A 144 11.99 -13.15 -11.06
C VAL A 144 11.27 -12.33 -12.12
N THR A 145 11.61 -12.56 -13.38
CA THR A 145 10.97 -11.88 -14.52
C THR A 145 9.91 -12.77 -15.16
N TYR A 146 8.73 -12.17 -15.38
CA TYR A 146 7.60 -12.74 -16.12
C TYR A 146 7.53 -12.19 -17.52
#